data_a60bffc15ae55ddd9af643c5ee7758d0
#
_entry.id   a60bffc15ae55ddd9af643c5ee7758d0
#
_cell.length_a   1.000
_cell.length_b   1.000
_cell.length_c   1.000
_cell.angle_alpha   90.00
_cell.angle_beta   90.00
_cell.angle_gamma   90.00
#
_symmetry.space_group_name_H-M   'P 1'
#
loop_
_entity.id
_entity.type
_entity.pdbx_description
1 polymer ?
#
loop_
_entity_poly.entity_id
_entity_poly.type
_entity_poly.pdbx_seq_one_letter_code
_entity_poly.pdbx_strand_id
1 'polypeptide(L)'
;MNNVIIFEEKEFGQIRTAVLDGEPMFCLTDVCRALEIVNVGNVRQRLSAKGIHTADIPTKGGMQKMTFISEANLYKTIFQSRKESAERFTEWVTSEVLPSIRKNGGYITGQEKMSDDELLAKALQVAHKK
;
A
#
# COMPACT_ATOMS: atom_id res chain seq x y z
N MET A 1 14.88 -0.15 -2.60
CA MET A 1 13.58 -0.60 -2.11
C MET A 1 13.54 -2.11 -2.14
N ASN A 2 13.83 -2.67 -1.00
CA ASN A 2 14.15 -4.09 -1.00
C ASN A 2 13.08 -4.98 -0.42
N ASN A 3 12.13 -4.39 0.26
CA ASN A 3 11.13 -5.18 0.95
C ASN A 3 9.76 -4.94 0.35
N VAL A 4 9.42 -5.78 -0.59
CA VAL A 4 8.08 -5.78 -1.15
C VAL A 4 7.23 -6.70 -0.31
N ILE A 5 6.13 -6.18 0.20
CA ILE A 5 5.17 -6.94 0.97
C ILE A 5 3.92 -7.08 0.12
N ILE A 6 3.46 -8.30 -0.05
CA ILE A 6 2.28 -8.56 -0.86
C ILE A 6 1.10 -8.83 0.05
N PHE A 7 0.05 -8.04 -0.13
CA PHE A 7 -1.21 -8.26 0.57
C PHE A 7 -2.20 -8.86 -0.39
N GLU A 8 -3.00 -9.77 0.10
CA GLU A 8 -3.95 -10.47 -0.74
C GLU A 8 -5.32 -10.42 -0.12
N GLU A 9 -6.31 -10.17 -0.96
CA GLU A 9 -7.69 -10.13 -0.52
C GLU A 9 -8.55 -10.72 -1.64
N LYS A 10 -9.58 -11.44 -1.24
CA LYS A 10 -10.41 -12.19 -2.16
C LYS A 10 -10.98 -11.33 -3.28
N GLU A 11 -11.46 -10.17 -2.92
CA GLU A 11 -12.11 -9.28 -3.88
C GLU A 11 -11.09 -8.54 -4.74
N PHE A 12 -9.95 -8.16 -4.17
CA PHE A 12 -9.03 -7.25 -4.83
C PHE A 12 -7.77 -7.91 -5.37
N GLY A 13 -7.55 -9.16 -5.02
CA GLY A 13 -6.36 -9.86 -5.46
C GLY A 13 -5.13 -9.39 -4.71
N GLN A 14 -4.01 -9.44 -5.37
CA GLN A 14 -2.72 -9.12 -4.76
C GLN A 14 -2.36 -7.66 -4.96
N ILE A 15 -1.95 -7.02 -3.89
CA ILE A 15 -1.44 -5.64 -3.94
C ILE A 15 -0.01 -5.66 -3.41
N ARG A 16 0.92 -5.33 -4.26
CA ARG A 16 2.32 -5.22 -3.87
C ARG A 16 2.55 -3.87 -3.21
N THR A 17 3.20 -3.89 -2.08
CA THR A 17 3.52 -2.69 -1.33
C THR A 17 5.00 -2.68 -1.00
N ALA A 18 5.49 -1.51 -0.62
CA ALA A 18 6.88 -1.37 -0.21
C ALA A 18 6.97 -0.21 0.76
N VAL A 19 8.13 -0.05 1.35
CA VAL A 19 8.39 1.08 2.24
C VAL A 19 9.58 1.84 1.68
N LEU A 20 9.42 3.13 1.51
CA LEU A 20 10.47 4.01 1.02
C LEU A 20 10.59 5.18 1.98
N ASP A 21 11.76 5.31 2.58
CA ASP A 21 12.02 6.39 3.57
C ASP A 21 10.96 6.41 4.66
N GLY A 22 10.57 5.24 5.12
CA GLY A 22 9.59 5.14 6.19
C GLY A 22 8.15 5.31 5.76
N GLU A 23 7.91 5.53 4.48
CA GLU A 23 6.56 5.78 3.95
C GLU A 23 6.03 4.56 3.21
N PRO A 24 4.77 4.20 3.44
CA PRO A 24 4.19 3.10 2.68
C PRO A 24 3.97 3.50 1.23
N MET A 25 4.28 2.59 0.33
CA MET A 25 4.12 2.79 -1.11
C MET A 25 3.33 1.63 -1.68
N PHE A 26 2.55 1.91 -2.70
CA PHE A 26 1.65 0.93 -3.30
C PHE A 26 1.89 0.82 -4.79
N CYS A 27 1.87 -0.39 -5.31
CA CYS A 27 2.04 -0.61 -6.75
C CYS A 27 0.83 -0.06 -7.49
N LEU A 28 1.04 0.94 -8.32
CA LEU A 28 -0.05 1.62 -9.01
C LEU A 28 -0.85 0.66 -9.90
N THR A 29 -0.17 -0.20 -10.62
CA THR A 29 -0.85 -1.16 -11.50
C THR A 29 -1.77 -2.08 -10.70
N ASP A 30 -1.31 -2.55 -9.56
CA ASP A 30 -2.14 -3.43 -8.73
C ASP A 30 -3.35 -2.70 -8.17
N VAL A 31 -3.15 -1.46 -7.74
CA VAL A 31 -4.26 -0.65 -7.22
C VAL A 31 -5.29 -0.40 -8.31
N CYS A 32 -4.84 -0.02 -9.49
CA CYS A 32 -5.77 0.23 -10.59
C CYS A 32 -6.51 -1.03 -10.97
N ARG A 33 -5.83 -2.17 -10.98
CA ARG A 33 -6.50 -3.43 -11.28
C ARG A 33 -7.57 -3.72 -10.23
N ALA A 34 -7.25 -3.53 -8.96
CA ALA A 34 -8.21 -3.78 -7.88
C ALA A 34 -9.42 -2.89 -8.00
N LEU A 35 -9.23 -1.65 -8.42
CA LEU A 35 -10.31 -0.69 -8.57
C LEU A 35 -10.94 -0.73 -9.96
N GLU A 36 -10.51 -1.67 -10.80
CA GLU A 36 -11.01 -1.84 -12.16
C GLU A 36 -10.84 -0.59 -13.01
N ILE A 37 -9.74 0.09 -12.80
CA ILE A 37 -9.37 1.25 -13.62
C ILE A 37 -8.48 0.75 -14.74
N VAL A 38 -8.92 0.94 -15.97
CA VAL A 38 -8.23 0.40 -17.14
C VAL A 38 -7.08 1.28 -17.58
N ASN A 39 -7.26 2.59 -17.53
CA ASN A 39 -6.26 3.51 -18.07
C ASN A 39 -5.34 4.01 -16.95
N VAL A 40 -4.33 3.22 -16.66
CA VAL A 40 -3.37 3.53 -15.60
C VAL A 40 -2.59 4.81 -15.89
N GLY A 41 -2.22 5.01 -17.15
CA GLY A 41 -1.48 6.21 -17.54
C GLY A 41 -2.26 7.48 -17.26
N ASN A 42 -3.56 7.43 -17.50
CA ASN A 42 -4.42 8.58 -17.26
C ASN A 42 -4.50 8.91 -15.77
N VAL A 43 -4.60 7.86 -14.95
CA VAL A 43 -4.60 8.03 -13.50
C VAL A 43 -3.28 8.66 -13.06
N ARG A 44 -2.18 8.12 -13.54
CA ARG A 44 -0.85 8.57 -13.15
C ARG A 44 -0.66 10.07 -13.41
N GLN A 45 -1.19 10.56 -14.52
CA GLN A 45 -1.08 11.98 -14.85
C GLN A 45 -1.74 12.89 -13.84
N ARG A 46 -2.69 12.38 -13.09
CA ARG A 46 -3.43 13.17 -12.11
C ARG A 46 -2.85 13.07 -10.72
N LEU A 47 -1.76 12.34 -10.56
CA LEU A 47 -1.12 12.16 -9.27
C LEU A 47 -0.01 13.16 -9.06
N SER A 48 0.35 13.36 -7.80
CA SER A 48 1.46 14.23 -7.44
C SER A 48 2.78 13.55 -7.79
N ALA A 49 3.62 14.23 -8.53
CA ALA A 49 4.91 13.67 -8.95
C ALA A 49 5.78 13.30 -7.76
N LYS A 50 5.69 14.03 -6.66
CA LYS A 50 6.46 13.73 -5.46
C LYS A 50 6.18 12.35 -4.91
N GLY A 51 4.98 11.85 -5.11
CA GLY A 51 4.57 10.56 -4.57
C GLY A 51 4.61 9.44 -5.58
N ILE A 52 5.36 9.59 -6.65
CA ILE A 52 5.50 8.55 -7.66
C ILE A 52 6.96 8.12 -7.72
N HIS A 53 7.19 6.84 -7.52
CA HIS A 53 8.53 6.27 -7.53
C HIS A 53 8.56 5.03 -8.39
N THR A 54 9.67 4.83 -9.08
CA THR A 54 9.84 3.64 -9.92
C THR A 54 10.91 2.77 -9.28
N ALA A 55 10.65 1.48 -9.23
CA ALA A 55 11.60 0.54 -8.63
C ALA A 55 11.64 -0.74 -9.46
N ASP A 56 12.81 -1.38 -9.46
CA ASP A 56 12.98 -2.67 -10.11
C ASP A 56 12.61 -3.76 -9.13
N ILE A 57 11.64 -4.57 -9.50
CA ILE A 57 11.08 -5.60 -8.62
C ILE A 57 11.29 -6.96 -9.26
N PRO A 58 11.79 -7.94 -8.48
CA PRO A 58 11.90 -9.30 -9.02
C PRO A 58 10.52 -9.91 -9.23
N THR A 59 10.34 -10.51 -10.38
CA THR A 59 9.10 -11.19 -10.72
C THR A 59 9.47 -12.54 -11.33
N LYS A 60 8.45 -13.34 -11.60
CA LYS A 60 8.68 -14.62 -12.27
C LYS A 60 9.33 -14.45 -13.63
N GLY A 61 9.08 -13.34 -14.28
CA GLY A 61 9.68 -13.06 -15.58
C GLY A 61 11.00 -12.31 -15.51
N GLY A 62 11.57 -12.18 -14.31
CA GLY A 62 12.80 -11.44 -14.10
C GLY A 62 12.53 -10.10 -13.45
N MET A 63 13.51 -9.22 -13.48
CA MET A 63 13.37 -7.89 -12.90
C MET A 63 12.48 -7.04 -13.77
N GLN A 64 11.50 -6.40 -13.17
CA GLN A 64 10.60 -5.50 -13.86
C GLN A 64 10.52 -4.17 -13.17
N LYS A 65 10.45 -3.13 -13.96
CA LYS A 65 10.30 -1.77 -13.46
C LYS A 65 8.83 -1.53 -13.13
N MET A 66 8.57 -1.14 -11.89
CA MET A 66 7.21 -0.90 -11.44
C MET A 66 7.07 0.48 -10.83
N THR A 67 5.88 1.05 -10.98
CA THR A 67 5.57 2.35 -10.42
C THR A 67 4.87 2.15 -9.08
N PHE A 68 5.39 2.82 -8.06
CA PHE A 68 4.80 2.81 -6.72
C PHE A 68 4.35 4.22 -6.38
N ILE A 69 3.24 4.31 -5.67
CA ILE A 69 2.65 5.60 -5.30
C ILE A 69 2.53 5.70 -3.79
N SER A 70 2.61 6.94 -3.32
CA SER A 70 2.46 7.25 -1.90
C SER A 70 1.02 7.04 -1.44
N GLU A 71 0.84 7.10 -0.13
CA GLU A 71 -0.50 6.99 0.45
C GLU A 71 -1.42 8.10 -0.07
N ALA A 72 -0.90 9.33 -0.15
CA ALA A 72 -1.71 10.43 -0.67
C ALA A 72 -2.16 10.17 -2.09
N ASN A 73 -1.24 9.67 -2.92
CA ASN A 73 -1.59 9.35 -4.30
C ASN A 73 -2.53 8.15 -4.38
N LEU A 74 -2.40 7.23 -3.43
CA LEU A 74 -3.34 6.12 -3.36
C LEU A 74 -4.77 6.62 -3.22
N TYR A 75 -4.99 7.57 -2.31
CA TYR A 75 -6.33 8.12 -2.12
C TYR A 75 -6.80 8.88 -3.35
N LYS A 76 -5.91 9.59 -4.01
CA LYS A 76 -6.27 10.24 -5.27
C LYS A 76 -6.69 9.24 -6.32
N THR A 77 -6.04 8.09 -6.34
CA THR A 77 -6.41 7.02 -7.27
C THR A 77 -7.78 6.47 -6.93
N ILE A 78 -8.03 6.25 -5.65
CA ILE A 78 -9.33 5.75 -5.21
C ILE A 78 -10.45 6.69 -5.61
N PHE A 79 -10.23 7.99 -5.47
CA PHE A 79 -11.24 8.98 -5.84
C PHE A 79 -11.57 8.96 -7.32
N GLN A 80 -10.66 8.47 -8.14
CA GLN A 80 -10.92 8.37 -9.58
C GLN A 80 -11.72 7.14 -9.94
N SER A 81 -11.88 6.21 -9.02
CA SER A 81 -12.67 5.02 -9.25
C SER A 81 -14.15 5.32 -9.06
N ARG A 82 -14.98 4.72 -9.90
CA ARG A 82 -16.42 4.87 -9.78
C ARG A 82 -17.07 3.59 -9.29
N LYS A 83 -16.27 2.66 -8.84
CA LYS A 83 -16.78 1.36 -8.39
C LYS A 83 -17.23 1.43 -6.95
N GLU A 84 -18.29 0.72 -6.63
CA GLU A 84 -18.73 0.60 -5.26
C GLU A 84 -17.67 -0.04 -4.40
N SER A 85 -16.89 -0.91 -5.01
CA SER A 85 -15.82 -1.60 -4.28
C SER A 85 -14.71 -0.66 -3.82
N ALA A 86 -14.67 0.58 -4.33
CA ALA A 86 -13.65 1.54 -3.88
C ALA A 86 -13.75 1.79 -2.39
N GLU A 87 -14.96 1.83 -1.85
CA GLU A 87 -15.15 2.02 -0.42
C GLU A 87 -14.63 0.82 0.37
N ARG A 88 -14.93 -0.37 -0.11
CA ARG A 88 -14.42 -1.59 0.52
C ARG A 88 -12.91 -1.70 0.41
N PHE A 89 -12.36 -1.27 -0.72
CA PHE A 89 -10.92 -1.24 -0.90
C PHE A 89 -10.27 -0.29 0.11
N THR A 90 -10.85 0.90 0.26
CA THR A 90 -10.35 1.87 1.22
C THR A 90 -10.41 1.31 2.64
N GLU A 91 -11.51 0.66 2.98
CA GLU A 91 -11.65 0.05 4.28
C GLU A 91 -10.58 -1.01 4.52
N TRP A 92 -10.33 -1.85 3.55
CA TRP A 92 -9.31 -2.88 3.67
C TRP A 92 -7.92 -2.28 3.84
N VAL A 93 -7.59 -1.28 3.02
CA VAL A 93 -6.29 -0.64 3.09
C VAL A 93 -6.08 0.03 4.45
N THR A 94 -7.08 0.75 4.93
CA THR A 94 -6.91 1.51 6.17
C THR A 94 -6.99 0.64 7.42
N SER A 95 -7.71 -0.47 7.36
CA SER A 95 -7.88 -1.32 8.55
C SER A 95 -6.89 -2.47 8.61
N GLU A 96 -6.32 -2.89 7.50
CA GLU A 96 -5.41 -4.04 7.49
C GLU A 96 -4.07 -3.76 6.85
N VAL A 97 -4.07 -3.19 5.65
CA VAL A 97 -2.81 -3.02 4.91
C VAL A 97 -1.90 -2.01 5.58
N LEU A 98 -2.40 -0.81 5.81
CA LEU A 98 -1.60 0.24 6.42
C LEU A 98 -1.16 -0.09 7.83
N PRO A 99 -2.05 -0.58 8.69
CA PRO A 99 -1.60 -0.97 10.03
C PRO A 99 -0.53 -2.05 9.99
N SER A 100 -0.64 -3.00 9.08
CA SER A 100 0.33 -4.07 8.95
C SER A 100 1.68 -3.52 8.50
N ILE A 101 1.68 -2.60 7.55
CA ILE A 101 2.92 -1.98 7.10
C ILE A 101 3.56 -1.20 8.24
N ARG A 102 2.77 -0.45 8.98
CA ARG A 102 3.26 0.34 10.10
C ARG A 102 3.85 -0.52 11.19
N LYS A 103 3.25 -1.68 11.40
CA LYS A 103 3.73 -2.58 12.43
C LYS A 103 5.00 -3.33 12.00
N ASN A 104 5.05 -3.76 10.74
CA ASN A 104 6.08 -4.69 10.30
C ASN A 104 7.11 -4.11 9.33
N GLY A 105 6.94 -2.87 8.96
CA GLY A 105 7.78 -2.29 7.92
C GLY A 105 8.40 -0.97 8.32
N GLY A 106 7.90 0.10 7.75
CA GLY A 106 8.57 1.37 7.77
C GLY A 106 8.53 2.16 9.05
N TYR A 107 7.67 1.82 9.96
CA TYR A 107 7.56 2.57 11.20
C TYR A 107 8.44 2.02 12.29
N ILE A 108 9.29 1.17 11.90
CA ILE A 108 10.18 0.51 12.82
C ILE A 108 11.06 1.45 13.61
N THR A 109 11.50 2.51 12.97
CA THR A 109 12.41 3.43 13.64
C THR A 109 11.87 3.90 14.99
N GLY A 110 10.62 4.29 15.01
CA GLY A 110 10.01 4.68 16.28
C GLY A 110 9.68 3.49 17.13
N GLN A 111 9.30 2.41 16.51
CA GLN A 111 8.88 1.21 17.21
C GLN A 111 10.03 0.41 17.80
N GLU A 112 11.20 0.56 17.23
CA GLU A 112 12.39 -0.13 17.73
C GLU A 112 12.67 0.18 19.20
N LYS A 113 12.19 1.29 19.65
CA LYS A 113 12.38 1.70 21.04
C LYS A 113 11.36 1.07 21.96
N MET A 114 10.41 0.37 21.41
CA MET A 114 9.35 -0.24 22.20
C MET A 114 9.71 -1.69 22.46
N SER A 115 9.31 -2.16 23.61
CA SER A 115 9.44 -3.58 23.90
C SER A 115 8.46 -4.35 23.03
N ASP A 116 8.71 -5.65 22.91
CA ASP A 116 7.78 -6.50 22.19
C ASP A 116 6.38 -6.42 22.80
N ASP A 117 6.32 -6.33 24.12
CA ASP A 117 5.04 -6.23 24.79
C ASP A 117 4.32 -4.95 24.41
N GLU A 118 5.07 -3.87 24.31
CA GLU A 118 4.47 -2.60 23.92
C GLU A 118 3.94 -2.64 22.49
N LEU A 119 4.72 -3.23 21.60
CA LEU A 119 4.28 -3.37 20.23
C LEU A 119 3.04 -4.24 20.14
N LEU A 120 3.03 -5.32 20.88
CA LEU A 120 1.90 -6.22 20.89
C LEU A 120 0.67 -5.52 21.45
N ALA A 121 0.84 -4.80 22.55
CA ALA A 121 -0.27 -4.08 23.14
C ALA A 121 -0.83 -3.04 22.18
N LYS A 122 0.03 -2.33 21.47
CA LYS A 122 -0.43 -1.39 20.47
C LYS A 122 -1.17 -2.06 19.35
N ALA A 123 -0.64 -3.17 18.89
CA ALA A 123 -1.29 -3.92 17.82
C ALA A 123 -2.66 -4.42 18.26
N LEU A 124 -2.73 -4.89 19.50
CA LEU A 124 -4.00 -5.36 20.04
C LEU A 124 -5.00 -4.22 20.19
N GLN A 125 -4.52 -3.06 20.63
CA GLN A 125 -5.40 -1.90 20.71
C GLN A 125 -5.96 -1.53 19.36
N VAL A 126 -5.13 -1.52 18.35
CA VAL A 126 -5.58 -1.25 17.00
C VAL A 126 -6.58 -2.30 16.55
N ALA A 127 -6.28 -3.55 16.82
CA ALA A 127 -7.17 -4.63 16.44
C ALA A 127 -8.49 -4.57 17.16
N HIS A 128 -8.46 -4.22 18.44
CA HIS A 128 -9.68 -4.18 19.25
C HIS A 128 -10.53 -2.97 18.95
N LYS A 129 -9.95 -1.95 18.38
CA LYS A 129 -10.73 -0.78 17.99
C LYS A 129 -11.58 -1.03 16.78
N LYS A 130 -11.37 -2.11 16.16
CA LYS A 130 -12.15 -2.46 14.98
C LYS A 130 -13.51 -2.95 15.38
#